data_e7bd1d66aff84946eccdc700f9062520
#
_entry.id   e7bd1d66aff84946eccdc700f9062520
#
_cell.length_a   1.000
_cell.length_b   1.000
_cell.length_c   1.000
_cell.angle_alpha   90.00
_cell.angle_beta   90.00
_cell.angle_gamma   90.00
#
_symmetry.space_group_name_H-M   'P 1'
#
loop_
_entity.id
_entity.type
_entity.pdbx_description
1 polymer ?
#
loop_
_entity_poly.entity_id
_entity_poly.type
_entity_poly.pdbx_seq_one_letter_code
_entity_poly.pdbx_strand_id
1 'polypeptide(L)'
;MEISDGLRKLGLNTKQSLAYAALLELGPSTAYAIARKSGIKRPTVYVLLEELRIKDAVLKIPHAKKQIFIAKSPDELVARAFEDIQEVSKILPKLRALMSKENRPKIFYYEGVNELRQLLWRNLSAMKNKELVGFYAYNPGLPKKTIHIIDDYNEYLKTNGIRVRGIVPNHPSLRQYRQTDKEFGRSNIVVPFSQYSSKISVDMGEDFVRILALRDQQGVIIENKDVAEGMRQIFDLVWKKKS
;
A
#
# COMPACT_ATOMS: atom_id res chain seq x y z
N MET A 1 -12.92 13.72 6.98
CA MET A 1 -11.96 13.17 7.98
C MET A 1 -12.03 14.08 9.20
N GLU A 2 -12.36 13.57 10.36
CA GLU A 2 -12.41 14.37 11.58
C GLU A 2 -11.01 14.84 12.00
N ILE A 3 -10.93 16.01 12.64
CA ILE A 3 -9.65 16.58 13.13
C ILE A 3 -8.89 15.56 13.99
N SER A 4 -9.62 14.85 14.86
CA SER A 4 -9.06 13.83 15.74
C SER A 4 -8.40 12.66 14.97
N ASP A 5 -8.95 12.26 13.82
CA ASP A 5 -8.38 11.20 12.99
C ASP A 5 -7.08 11.63 12.31
N GLY A 6 -7.01 12.90 11.89
CA GLY A 6 -5.78 13.49 11.34
C GLY A 6 -4.66 13.52 12.38
N LEU A 7 -4.96 14.00 13.60
CA LEU A 7 -4.00 14.07 14.70
C LEU A 7 -3.53 12.68 15.17
N ARG A 8 -4.40 11.66 15.10
CA ARG A 8 -4.03 10.27 15.41
C ARG A 8 -2.96 9.73 14.43
N LYS A 9 -3.02 10.11 13.15
CA LYS A 9 -1.99 9.74 12.17
C LYS A 9 -0.64 10.39 12.46
N LEU A 10 -0.63 11.53 13.17
CA LEU A 10 0.58 12.18 13.69
C LEU A 10 1.04 11.61 15.05
N GLY A 11 0.48 10.47 15.47
CA GLY A 11 0.89 9.75 16.68
C GLY A 11 0.25 10.26 17.98
N LEU A 12 -0.77 11.11 17.92
CA LEU A 12 -1.53 11.52 19.10
C LEU A 12 -2.68 10.55 19.39
N ASN A 13 -2.85 10.13 20.62
CA ASN A 13 -4.05 9.38 21.00
C ASN A 13 -5.30 10.28 21.08
N THR A 14 -6.49 9.68 21.21
CA THR A 14 -7.77 10.44 21.24
C THR A 14 -7.80 11.53 22.29
N LYS A 15 -7.35 11.25 23.53
CA LYS A 15 -7.34 12.25 24.61
C LYS A 15 -6.29 13.33 24.38
N GLN A 16 -5.11 12.98 23.85
CA GLN A 16 -4.07 13.91 23.44
C GLN A 16 -4.58 14.85 22.34
N SER A 17 -5.28 14.30 21.34
CA SER A 17 -5.87 15.09 20.24
C SER A 17 -6.89 16.11 20.76
N LEU A 18 -7.76 15.72 21.72
CA LEU A 18 -8.72 16.63 22.33
C LEU A 18 -8.04 17.73 23.14
N ALA A 19 -7.01 17.40 23.94
CA ALA A 19 -6.28 18.38 24.73
C ALA A 19 -5.48 19.36 23.83
N TYR A 20 -4.84 18.86 22.78
CA TYR A 20 -4.12 19.65 21.81
C TYR A 20 -5.05 20.60 21.03
N ALA A 21 -6.17 20.10 20.51
CA ALA A 21 -7.14 20.93 19.80
C ALA A 21 -7.73 22.02 20.72
N ALA A 22 -8.06 21.68 21.97
CA ALA A 22 -8.52 22.67 22.93
C ALA A 22 -7.47 23.76 23.20
N LEU A 23 -6.17 23.39 23.25
CA LEU A 23 -5.09 24.34 23.46
C LEU A 23 -4.85 25.22 22.21
N LEU A 24 -4.99 24.69 21.00
CA LEU A 24 -4.95 25.46 19.76
C LEU A 24 -6.02 26.55 19.72
N GLU A 25 -7.26 26.20 20.10
CA GLU A 25 -8.38 27.16 20.13
C GLU A 25 -8.23 28.22 21.24
N LEU A 26 -7.69 27.85 22.39
CA LEU A 26 -7.53 28.75 23.53
C LEU A 26 -6.31 29.69 23.41
N GLY A 27 -5.30 29.30 22.60
CA GLY A 27 -3.99 29.91 22.68
C GLY A 27 -3.25 29.59 24.00
N PRO A 28 -2.25 30.38 24.41
CA PRO A 28 -1.48 30.15 25.62
C PRO A 28 -2.40 30.04 26.87
N SER A 29 -2.44 28.86 27.50
CA SER A 29 -3.46 28.59 28.51
C SER A 29 -2.96 27.68 29.64
N THR A 30 -3.68 27.73 30.77
CA THR A 30 -3.44 26.85 31.92
C THR A 30 -4.11 25.47 31.72
N ALA A 31 -3.60 24.44 32.39
CA ALA A 31 -4.23 23.12 32.43
C ALA A 31 -5.69 23.15 32.87
N TYR A 32 -6.07 24.10 33.71
CA TYR A 32 -7.46 24.29 34.13
C TYR A 32 -8.35 24.72 32.96
N ALA A 33 -7.94 25.71 32.18
CA ALA A 33 -8.69 26.19 31.01
C ALA A 33 -8.84 25.08 29.95
N ILE A 34 -7.76 24.34 29.72
CA ILE A 34 -7.73 23.21 28.77
C ILE A 34 -8.70 22.11 29.26
N ALA A 35 -8.70 21.79 30.55
CA ALA A 35 -9.63 20.81 31.14
C ALA A 35 -11.11 21.19 30.93
N ARG A 36 -11.45 22.44 31.16
CA ARG A 36 -12.80 22.96 30.90
C ARG A 36 -13.20 22.87 29.42
N LYS A 37 -12.27 23.23 28.51
CA LYS A 37 -12.55 23.27 27.08
C LYS A 37 -12.66 21.86 26.50
N SER A 38 -11.75 20.97 26.91
CA SER A 38 -11.66 19.59 26.36
C SER A 38 -12.65 18.60 27.02
N GLY A 39 -13.25 18.95 28.14
CA GLY A 39 -14.10 18.04 28.95
C GLY A 39 -13.28 16.96 29.70
N ILE A 40 -11.97 17.04 29.70
CA ILE A 40 -11.10 16.06 30.35
C ILE A 40 -10.81 16.48 31.78
N LYS A 41 -10.80 15.52 32.72
CA LYS A 41 -10.51 15.79 34.14
C LYS A 41 -9.12 16.45 34.29
N ARG A 42 -9.04 17.51 35.10
CA ARG A 42 -7.83 18.31 35.31
C ARG A 42 -6.56 17.50 35.64
N PRO A 43 -6.58 16.49 36.53
CA PRO A 43 -5.40 15.68 36.78
C PRO A 43 -4.88 14.96 35.48
N THR A 44 -5.79 14.45 34.67
CA THR A 44 -5.47 13.80 33.41
C THR A 44 -4.87 14.79 32.41
N VAL A 45 -5.37 16.02 32.37
CA VAL A 45 -4.82 17.04 31.45
C VAL A 45 -3.36 17.34 31.76
N TYR A 46 -2.94 17.36 33.01
CA TYR A 46 -1.50 17.54 33.35
C TYR A 46 -0.64 16.42 32.76
N VAL A 47 -1.09 15.16 32.88
CA VAL A 47 -0.37 14.02 32.30
C VAL A 47 -0.30 14.14 30.78
N LEU A 48 -1.43 14.44 30.15
CA LEU A 48 -1.50 14.60 28.69
C LEU A 48 -0.61 15.74 28.18
N LEU A 49 -0.53 16.86 28.91
CA LEU A 49 0.32 17.99 28.54
C LEU A 49 1.80 17.64 28.64
N GLU A 50 2.21 16.84 29.64
CA GLU A 50 3.59 16.35 29.72
C GLU A 50 3.90 15.34 28.60
N GLU A 51 2.97 14.44 28.29
CA GLU A 51 3.11 13.54 27.14
C GLU A 51 3.20 14.29 25.82
N LEU A 52 2.36 15.33 25.61
CA LEU A 52 2.41 16.19 24.43
C LEU A 52 3.70 17.00 24.37
N ARG A 53 4.25 17.39 25.52
CA ARG A 53 5.55 18.07 25.60
C ARG A 53 6.70 17.14 25.20
N ILE A 54 6.69 15.88 25.65
CA ILE A 54 7.66 14.86 25.23
C ILE A 54 7.56 14.61 23.73
N LYS A 55 6.35 14.63 23.19
CA LYS A 55 6.10 14.54 21.74
C LYS A 55 6.38 15.84 20.99
N ASP A 56 6.87 16.86 21.68
CA ASP A 56 7.18 18.19 21.14
C ASP A 56 5.99 18.88 20.45
N ALA A 57 4.77 18.50 20.81
CA ALA A 57 3.53 19.10 20.31
C ALA A 57 3.08 20.31 21.14
N VAL A 58 3.58 20.43 22.38
CA VAL A 58 3.22 21.49 23.33
C VAL A 58 4.47 22.01 24.01
N LEU A 59 4.53 23.32 24.20
CA LEU A 59 5.55 24.02 24.97
C LEU A 59 4.98 24.48 26.31
N LYS A 60 5.86 24.52 27.32
CA LYS A 60 5.54 25.13 28.63
C LYS A 60 6.32 26.44 28.75
N ILE A 61 5.62 27.54 29.09
CA ILE A 61 6.26 28.82 29.26
C ILE A 61 7.06 28.81 30.57
N PRO A 62 8.39 29.03 30.52
CA PRO A 62 9.21 29.15 31.72
C PRO A 62 8.88 30.44 32.50
N HIS A 63 9.11 30.43 33.81
CA HIS A 63 9.00 31.60 34.70
C HIS A 63 7.61 32.27 34.78
N ALA A 64 6.55 31.67 34.26
CA ALA A 64 5.20 32.18 34.49
C ALA A 64 4.75 31.93 35.94
N LYS A 65 4.02 32.87 36.56
CA LYS A 65 3.42 32.70 37.90
C LYS A 65 2.47 31.49 38.01
N LYS A 66 1.88 31.11 36.89
CA LYS A 66 1.07 29.87 36.70
C LYS A 66 1.65 29.08 35.53
N GLN A 67 1.53 27.76 35.59
CA GLN A 67 1.96 26.91 34.45
C GLN A 67 1.08 27.21 33.24
N ILE A 68 1.66 27.77 32.20
CA ILE A 68 1.02 28.07 30.93
C ILE A 68 1.63 27.19 29.85
N PHE A 69 0.77 26.63 29.00
CA PHE A 69 1.13 25.77 27.89
C PHE A 69 0.74 26.45 26.57
N ILE A 70 1.50 26.18 25.53
CA ILE A 70 1.28 26.66 24.16
C ILE A 70 1.33 25.45 23.23
N ALA A 71 0.33 25.28 22.37
CA ALA A 71 0.39 24.30 21.29
C ALA A 71 1.37 24.78 20.22
N LYS A 72 2.23 23.93 19.72
CA LYS A 72 2.92 24.15 18.46
C LYS A 72 1.92 24.14 17.32
N SER A 73 2.23 24.83 16.22
CA SER A 73 1.32 24.86 15.05
C SER A 73 1.13 23.46 14.46
N PRO A 74 -0.02 23.18 13.82
CA PRO A 74 -0.21 21.93 13.08
C PRO A 74 0.85 21.71 12.00
N ASP A 75 1.35 22.78 11.37
CA ASP A 75 2.39 22.71 10.34
C ASP A 75 3.72 22.21 10.91
N GLU A 76 4.09 22.67 12.14
CA GLU A 76 5.28 22.17 12.84
C GLU A 76 5.16 20.68 13.17
N LEU A 77 3.96 20.20 13.57
CA LEU A 77 3.74 18.77 13.82
C LEU A 77 3.89 17.94 12.55
N VAL A 78 3.36 18.42 11.43
CA VAL A 78 3.47 17.75 10.14
C VAL A 78 4.93 17.74 9.66
N ALA A 79 5.63 18.85 9.72
CA ALA A 79 7.06 18.96 9.35
C ALA A 79 7.90 17.95 10.11
N ARG A 80 7.72 17.89 11.45
CA ARG A 80 8.40 16.94 12.30
C ARG A 80 8.11 15.48 11.93
N ALA A 81 6.85 15.14 11.67
CA ALA A 81 6.51 13.78 11.26
C ALA A 81 7.23 13.37 9.96
N PHE A 82 7.42 14.30 9.03
CA PHE A 82 8.24 14.07 7.83
C PHE A 82 9.72 13.84 8.16
N GLU A 83 10.29 14.61 9.09
CA GLU A 83 11.67 14.44 9.55
C GLU A 83 11.88 13.07 10.20
N ASP A 84 10.97 12.68 11.11
CA ASP A 84 10.98 11.36 11.76
C ASP A 84 10.92 10.21 10.74
N ILE A 85 10.08 10.33 9.71
CA ILE A 85 9.98 9.35 8.61
C ILE A 85 11.30 9.28 7.83
N GLN A 86 11.94 10.41 7.54
CA GLN A 86 13.23 10.43 6.85
C GLN A 86 14.32 9.77 7.67
N GLU A 87 14.37 10.00 8.98
CA GLU A 87 15.33 9.36 9.87
C GLU A 87 15.13 7.84 9.93
N VAL A 88 13.90 7.38 10.09
CA VAL A 88 13.57 5.96 10.04
C VAL A 88 13.95 5.36 8.69
N SER A 89 13.78 6.11 7.61
CA SER A 89 14.14 5.65 6.27
C SER A 89 15.65 5.37 6.13
N LYS A 90 16.50 6.10 6.84
CA LYS A 90 17.96 5.87 6.84
C LYS A 90 18.36 4.54 7.50
N ILE A 91 17.59 4.06 8.46
CA ILE A 91 17.86 2.79 9.15
C ILE A 91 17.18 1.58 8.51
N LEU A 92 16.26 1.78 7.53
CA LEU A 92 15.58 0.70 6.84
C LEU A 92 16.52 -0.38 6.26
N PRO A 93 17.67 -0.05 5.63
CA PRO A 93 18.61 -1.08 5.16
C PRO A 93 19.12 -1.98 6.29
N LYS A 94 19.41 -1.40 7.46
CA LYS A 94 19.87 -2.15 8.64
C LYS A 94 18.74 -3.05 9.18
N LEU A 95 17.52 -2.54 9.27
CA LEU A 95 16.37 -3.33 9.68
C LEU A 95 16.08 -4.48 8.70
N ARG A 96 16.21 -4.24 7.39
CA ARG A 96 16.08 -5.30 6.38
C ARG A 96 17.17 -6.35 6.50
N ALA A 97 18.38 -5.96 6.90
CA ALA A 97 19.49 -6.90 7.13
C ALA A 97 19.26 -7.83 8.33
N LEU A 98 18.41 -7.42 9.29
CA LEU A 98 18.00 -8.26 10.43
C LEU A 98 16.92 -9.29 10.04
N MET A 99 16.23 -9.05 8.94
CA MET A 99 15.31 -10.06 8.40
C MET A 99 16.16 -11.23 7.91
N SER A 100 15.91 -12.41 8.46
CA SER A 100 16.69 -13.60 8.12
C SER A 100 16.78 -13.75 6.60
N LYS A 101 18.00 -13.99 6.08
CA LYS A 101 18.29 -14.29 4.67
C LYS A 101 17.80 -15.71 4.27
N GLU A 102 16.86 -16.27 5.00
CA GLU A 102 16.30 -17.54 4.61
C GLU A 102 15.53 -17.34 3.31
N ASN A 103 16.02 -18.00 2.29
CA ASN A 103 15.38 -18.07 0.95
C ASN A 103 14.07 -18.90 1.00
N ARG A 104 13.32 -18.76 2.12
CA ARG A 104 12.04 -19.44 2.30
C ARG A 104 10.96 -18.67 1.55
N PRO A 105 10.18 -19.33 0.70
CA PRO A 105 9.04 -18.71 0.04
C PRO A 105 8.09 -18.12 1.07
N LYS A 106 7.75 -16.83 0.92
CA LYS A 106 6.66 -16.19 1.68
C LYS A 106 5.39 -16.30 0.87
N ILE A 107 4.36 -16.89 1.46
CA ILE A 107 3.08 -17.10 0.80
C ILE A 107 2.02 -16.26 1.48
N PHE A 108 1.28 -15.47 0.70
CA PHE A 108 0.17 -14.66 1.17
C PHE A 108 -1.08 -15.02 0.37
N TYR A 109 -2.17 -15.23 1.06
CA TYR A 109 -3.50 -15.44 0.50
C TYR A 109 -4.33 -14.17 0.66
N TYR A 110 -5.13 -13.87 -0.34
CA TYR A 110 -5.99 -12.70 -0.41
C TYR A 110 -7.39 -13.11 -0.86
N GLU A 111 -8.42 -12.56 -0.21
CA GLU A 111 -9.81 -12.86 -0.50
C GLU A 111 -10.67 -11.60 -0.41
N GLY A 112 -11.51 -11.40 -1.42
CA GLY A 112 -12.39 -10.23 -1.52
C GLY A 112 -11.76 -9.08 -2.31
N VAL A 113 -12.64 -8.15 -2.71
CA VAL A 113 -12.33 -7.08 -3.67
C VAL A 113 -11.21 -6.14 -3.19
N ASN A 114 -11.19 -5.80 -1.91
CA ASN A 114 -10.19 -4.87 -1.37
C ASN A 114 -8.81 -5.54 -1.26
N GLU A 115 -8.79 -6.81 -0.91
CA GLU A 115 -7.57 -7.60 -0.80
C GLU A 115 -7.01 -7.96 -2.18
N LEU A 116 -7.87 -8.21 -3.18
CA LEU A 116 -7.46 -8.37 -4.58
C LEU A 116 -6.68 -7.14 -5.08
N ARG A 117 -7.12 -5.93 -4.71
CA ARG A 117 -6.37 -4.71 -5.02
C ARG A 117 -4.99 -4.73 -4.34
N GLN A 118 -4.91 -5.08 -3.07
CA GLN A 118 -3.62 -5.17 -2.36
C GLN A 118 -2.68 -6.20 -3.01
N LEU A 119 -3.21 -7.36 -3.38
CA LEU A 119 -2.45 -8.41 -4.07
C LEU A 119 -1.88 -7.91 -5.41
N LEU A 120 -2.68 -7.23 -6.23
CA LEU A 120 -2.25 -6.73 -7.54
C LEU A 120 -1.16 -5.67 -7.42
N TRP A 121 -1.23 -4.78 -6.41
CA TRP A 121 -0.23 -3.72 -6.19
C TRP A 121 1.01 -4.19 -5.44
N ARG A 122 0.96 -5.37 -4.81
CA ARG A 122 2.10 -5.89 -4.08
C ARG A 122 3.30 -6.11 -5.01
N ASN A 123 4.47 -5.64 -4.60
CA ASN A 123 5.75 -5.70 -5.32
C ASN A 123 5.81 -4.91 -6.65
N LEU A 124 4.76 -4.21 -7.08
CA LEU A 124 4.78 -3.46 -8.34
C LEU A 124 5.76 -2.29 -8.36
N SER A 125 5.98 -1.63 -7.23
CA SER A 125 6.94 -0.51 -7.16
C SER A 125 8.36 -0.93 -7.53
N ALA A 126 8.73 -2.18 -7.25
CA ALA A 126 10.02 -2.77 -7.62
C ALA A 126 10.09 -3.18 -9.11
N MET A 127 8.95 -3.18 -9.82
CA MET A 127 8.85 -3.59 -11.22
C MET A 127 8.92 -2.43 -12.22
N LYS A 128 9.14 -1.19 -11.76
CA LYS A 128 9.24 -0.02 -12.65
C LYS A 128 10.25 -0.24 -13.76
N ASN A 129 9.85 0.01 -15.03
CA ASN A 129 10.61 -0.20 -16.25
C ASN A 129 11.06 -1.66 -16.50
N LYS A 130 10.43 -2.64 -15.83
CA LYS A 130 10.71 -4.06 -15.98
C LYS A 130 9.60 -4.79 -16.72
N GLU A 131 9.63 -6.10 -16.67
CA GLU A 131 8.69 -6.94 -17.39
C GLU A 131 8.00 -7.97 -16.49
N LEU A 132 6.67 -8.01 -16.56
CA LEU A 132 5.85 -9.11 -16.09
C LEU A 132 5.61 -10.11 -17.21
N VAL A 133 5.65 -11.38 -16.90
CA VAL A 133 5.26 -12.44 -17.83
C VAL A 133 4.14 -13.28 -17.24
N GLY A 134 3.24 -13.83 -18.05
CA GLY A 134 2.14 -14.60 -17.47
C GLY A 134 1.27 -15.40 -18.43
N PHE A 135 0.54 -16.31 -17.83
CA PHE A 135 -0.54 -17.05 -18.46
C PHE A 135 -1.85 -16.46 -17.96
N TYR A 136 -2.64 -15.85 -18.86
CA TYR A 136 -3.84 -15.12 -18.47
C TYR A 136 -5.11 -15.92 -18.75
N ALA A 137 -6.03 -15.84 -17.79
CA ALA A 137 -7.31 -16.52 -17.86
C ALA A 137 -8.26 -15.87 -18.86
N TYR A 138 -9.25 -16.62 -19.36
CA TYR A 138 -10.46 -16.03 -19.86
C TYR A 138 -11.42 -15.74 -18.71
N ASN A 139 -12.04 -14.57 -18.72
CA ASN A 139 -12.81 -14.07 -17.59
C ASN A 139 -14.18 -13.52 -18.03
N PRO A 140 -15.12 -14.38 -18.45
CA PRO A 140 -16.47 -13.92 -18.78
C PRO A 140 -17.21 -13.51 -17.50
N GLY A 141 -17.88 -12.35 -17.52
CA GLY A 141 -18.76 -11.94 -16.44
C GLY A 141 -18.07 -11.54 -15.15
N LEU A 142 -16.92 -10.86 -15.24
CA LEU A 142 -16.26 -10.28 -14.06
C LEU A 142 -17.17 -9.27 -13.35
N PRO A 143 -17.16 -9.22 -12.00
CA PRO A 143 -17.83 -8.18 -11.24
C PRO A 143 -17.33 -6.79 -11.64
N LYS A 144 -18.21 -5.79 -11.71
CA LYS A 144 -17.84 -4.41 -12.08
C LYS A 144 -16.68 -3.85 -11.25
N LYS A 145 -16.69 -4.08 -9.93
CA LYS A 145 -15.60 -3.64 -9.04
C LYS A 145 -14.26 -4.28 -9.40
N THR A 146 -14.25 -5.54 -9.78
CA THR A 146 -13.04 -6.24 -10.23
C THR A 146 -12.52 -5.65 -11.54
N ILE A 147 -13.42 -5.31 -12.48
CA ILE A 147 -13.05 -4.66 -13.75
C ILE A 147 -12.34 -3.33 -13.47
N HIS A 148 -12.92 -2.46 -12.63
CA HIS A 148 -12.26 -1.18 -12.27
C HIS A 148 -10.87 -1.36 -11.65
N ILE A 149 -10.70 -2.37 -10.79
CA ILE A 149 -9.37 -2.66 -10.22
C ILE A 149 -8.38 -3.09 -11.30
N ILE A 150 -8.82 -3.87 -12.28
CA ILE A 150 -7.97 -4.31 -13.40
C ILE A 150 -7.62 -3.12 -14.30
N ASP A 151 -8.56 -2.21 -14.55
CA ASP A 151 -8.33 -1.01 -15.34
C ASP A 151 -7.30 -0.10 -14.66
N ASP A 152 -7.47 0.19 -13.37
CA ASP A 152 -6.50 0.93 -12.55
C ASP A 152 -5.12 0.25 -12.57
N TYR A 153 -5.08 -1.08 -12.49
CA TYR A 153 -3.86 -1.87 -12.53
C TYR A 153 -3.14 -1.74 -13.87
N ASN A 154 -3.85 -1.87 -14.97
CA ASN A 154 -3.29 -1.71 -16.31
C ASN A 154 -2.72 -0.28 -16.50
N GLU A 155 -3.45 0.75 -16.05
CA GLU A 155 -2.99 2.13 -16.13
C GLU A 155 -1.72 2.37 -15.28
N TYR A 156 -1.65 1.74 -14.11
CA TYR A 156 -0.43 1.76 -13.28
C TYR A 156 0.75 1.11 -13.99
N LEU A 157 0.57 -0.05 -14.64
CA LEU A 157 1.63 -0.72 -15.41
C LEU A 157 2.14 0.19 -16.51
N LYS A 158 1.24 0.79 -17.30
CA LYS A 158 1.56 1.72 -18.39
C LYS A 158 2.35 2.93 -17.89
N THR A 159 1.84 3.60 -16.86
CA THR A 159 2.45 4.82 -16.29
C THR A 159 3.85 4.56 -15.73
N ASN A 160 4.11 3.36 -15.21
CA ASN A 160 5.40 2.99 -14.65
C ASN A 160 6.31 2.22 -15.62
N GLY A 161 5.96 2.16 -16.91
CA GLY A 161 6.78 1.51 -17.93
C GLY A 161 6.94 0.00 -17.74
N ILE A 162 5.99 -0.65 -17.06
CA ILE A 162 6.02 -2.10 -16.81
C ILE A 162 5.43 -2.80 -18.04
N ARG A 163 6.27 -3.50 -18.78
CA ARG A 163 5.84 -4.28 -19.96
C ARG A 163 5.24 -5.61 -19.55
N VAL A 164 4.39 -6.16 -20.40
CA VAL A 164 3.74 -7.46 -20.15
C VAL A 164 3.92 -8.37 -21.35
N ARG A 165 4.42 -9.58 -21.15
CA ARG A 165 4.30 -10.68 -22.12
C ARG A 165 3.30 -11.71 -21.63
N GLY A 166 2.32 -12.03 -22.44
CA GLY A 166 1.21 -12.89 -22.02
C GLY A 166 0.90 -14.03 -22.99
N ILE A 167 0.56 -15.17 -22.44
CA ILE A 167 -0.09 -16.24 -23.20
C ILE A 167 -1.57 -16.21 -22.84
N VAL A 168 -2.42 -15.99 -23.83
CA VAL A 168 -3.85 -15.78 -23.65
C VAL A 168 -4.67 -16.76 -24.48
N PRO A 169 -5.81 -17.27 -23.99
CA PRO A 169 -6.68 -18.12 -24.80
C PRO A 169 -7.42 -17.31 -25.85
N ASN A 170 -7.69 -17.94 -26.99
CA ASN A 170 -8.55 -17.35 -28.01
C ASN A 170 -10.03 -17.44 -27.58
N HIS A 171 -10.46 -16.43 -26.82
CA HIS A 171 -11.83 -16.34 -26.31
C HIS A 171 -12.41 -14.94 -26.51
N PRO A 172 -13.72 -14.80 -26.83
CA PRO A 172 -14.36 -13.50 -27.07
C PRO A 172 -14.24 -12.52 -25.91
N SER A 173 -14.25 -12.99 -24.66
CA SER A 173 -14.11 -12.13 -23.46
C SER A 173 -12.78 -11.37 -23.37
N LEU A 174 -11.77 -11.77 -24.12
CA LEU A 174 -10.46 -11.11 -24.14
C LEU A 174 -10.28 -10.20 -25.37
N ARG A 175 -11.29 -10.07 -26.24
CA ARG A 175 -11.17 -9.25 -27.45
C ARG A 175 -10.83 -7.79 -27.14
N GLN A 176 -11.60 -7.17 -26.24
CA GLN A 176 -11.39 -5.78 -25.85
C GLN A 176 -10.00 -5.59 -25.17
N TYR A 177 -9.63 -6.50 -24.30
CA TYR A 177 -8.30 -6.49 -23.67
C TYR A 177 -7.17 -6.49 -24.72
N ARG A 178 -7.25 -7.38 -25.72
CA ARG A 178 -6.23 -7.49 -26.79
C ARG A 178 -6.19 -6.28 -27.72
N GLN A 179 -7.31 -5.60 -27.96
CA GLN A 179 -7.35 -4.39 -28.79
C GLN A 179 -6.51 -3.26 -28.22
N THR A 180 -6.29 -3.26 -26.90
CA THR A 180 -5.49 -2.24 -26.20
C THR A 180 -4.06 -2.70 -25.92
N ASP A 181 -3.60 -3.83 -26.44
CA ASP A 181 -2.26 -4.38 -26.15
C ASP A 181 -1.14 -3.39 -26.47
N LYS A 182 -1.18 -2.76 -27.66
CA LYS A 182 -0.17 -1.79 -28.08
C LYS A 182 -0.15 -0.55 -27.17
N GLU A 183 -1.32 -0.08 -26.77
CA GLU A 183 -1.47 1.08 -25.88
C GLU A 183 -0.86 0.83 -24.51
N PHE A 184 -1.04 -0.38 -23.96
CA PHE A 184 -0.59 -0.76 -22.62
C PHE A 184 0.76 -1.50 -22.61
N GLY A 185 1.52 -1.47 -23.72
CA GLY A 185 2.84 -2.11 -23.78
C GLY A 185 2.81 -3.63 -23.56
N ARG A 186 1.74 -4.28 -24.04
CA ARG A 186 1.56 -5.72 -23.90
C ARG A 186 1.88 -6.45 -25.19
N SER A 187 2.55 -7.59 -25.06
CA SER A 187 2.80 -8.54 -26.15
C SER A 187 2.13 -9.86 -25.79
N ASN A 188 1.10 -10.26 -26.53
CA ASN A 188 0.34 -11.45 -26.23
C ASN A 188 0.44 -12.49 -27.37
N ILE A 189 0.73 -13.75 -27.01
CA ILE A 189 0.52 -14.91 -27.88
C ILE A 189 -0.87 -15.48 -27.63
N VAL A 190 -1.65 -15.57 -28.68
CA VAL A 190 -3.02 -16.12 -28.62
C VAL A 190 -2.98 -17.60 -28.98
N VAL A 191 -3.42 -18.45 -28.06
CA VAL A 191 -3.47 -19.90 -28.26
C VAL A 191 -4.90 -20.40 -28.40
N PRO A 192 -5.15 -21.50 -29.13
CA PRO A 192 -6.48 -22.08 -29.27
C PRO A 192 -7.11 -22.36 -27.89
N PHE A 193 -8.40 -22.04 -27.75
CA PHE A 193 -9.13 -22.26 -26.49
C PHE A 193 -9.14 -23.73 -26.06
N SER A 194 -9.12 -24.65 -27.01
CA SER A 194 -9.00 -26.10 -26.76
C SER A 194 -7.67 -26.53 -26.14
N GLN A 195 -6.61 -25.73 -26.32
CA GLN A 195 -5.28 -25.99 -25.74
C GLN A 195 -5.07 -25.27 -24.40
N TYR A 196 -5.68 -24.09 -24.22
CA TYR A 196 -5.57 -23.31 -23.01
C TYR A 196 -6.90 -22.59 -22.71
N SER A 197 -7.58 -23.02 -21.67
CA SER A 197 -8.90 -22.51 -21.24
C SER A 197 -8.93 -22.29 -19.72
N SER A 198 -7.80 -21.82 -19.14
CA SER A 198 -7.69 -21.58 -17.71
C SER A 198 -8.61 -20.46 -17.24
N LYS A 199 -9.24 -20.66 -16.08
CA LYS A 199 -9.98 -19.65 -15.32
C LYS A 199 -9.11 -18.91 -14.31
N ILE A 200 -7.83 -19.30 -14.21
CA ILE A 200 -6.86 -18.75 -13.28
C ILE A 200 -5.74 -18.13 -14.08
N SER A 201 -5.38 -16.90 -13.75
CA SER A 201 -4.17 -16.25 -14.28
C SER A 201 -2.99 -16.53 -13.38
N VAL A 202 -1.82 -16.71 -14.00
CA VAL A 202 -0.54 -16.81 -13.29
C VAL A 202 0.39 -15.77 -13.89
N ASP A 203 0.83 -14.81 -13.13
CA ASP A 203 1.85 -13.86 -13.56
C ASP A 203 3.09 -13.89 -12.67
N MET A 204 4.21 -13.53 -13.25
CA MET A 204 5.53 -13.64 -12.64
C MET A 204 6.31 -12.34 -12.80
N GLY A 205 6.75 -11.79 -11.67
CA GLY A 205 7.75 -10.74 -11.61
C GLY A 205 9.17 -11.31 -11.53
N GLU A 206 10.11 -10.52 -11.01
CA GLU A 206 11.50 -10.97 -10.81
C GLU A 206 11.68 -11.83 -9.56
N ASP A 207 10.86 -11.57 -8.52
CA ASP A 207 10.97 -12.19 -7.20
C ASP A 207 9.64 -12.70 -6.63
N PHE A 208 8.60 -12.73 -7.46
CA PHE A 208 7.30 -13.23 -7.07
C PHE A 208 6.55 -13.95 -8.19
N VAL A 209 5.64 -14.82 -7.79
CA VAL A 209 4.61 -15.44 -8.64
C VAL A 209 3.25 -15.14 -8.03
N ARG A 210 2.30 -14.64 -8.84
CA ARG A 210 0.91 -14.46 -8.44
C ARG A 210 0.00 -15.44 -9.17
N ILE A 211 -0.94 -16.00 -8.44
CA ILE A 211 -2.00 -16.87 -8.96
C ILE A 211 -3.32 -16.18 -8.64
N LEU A 212 -4.11 -15.86 -9.66
CA LEU A 212 -5.28 -14.98 -9.56
C LEU A 212 -6.54 -15.67 -10.08
N ALA A 213 -7.53 -15.85 -9.22
CA ALA A 213 -8.90 -16.22 -9.55
C ALA A 213 -9.77 -14.95 -9.53
N LEU A 214 -9.68 -14.12 -10.58
CA LEU A 214 -10.28 -12.78 -10.63
C LEU A 214 -11.80 -12.81 -10.46
N ARG A 215 -12.48 -13.84 -10.96
CA ARG A 215 -13.93 -14.00 -10.82
C ARG A 215 -14.33 -14.21 -9.36
N ASP A 216 -13.55 -15.00 -8.64
CA ASP A 216 -13.81 -15.36 -7.26
C ASP A 216 -13.19 -14.34 -6.29
N GLN A 217 -12.47 -13.33 -6.83
CA GLN A 217 -11.77 -12.29 -6.08
C GLN A 217 -10.78 -12.88 -5.07
N GLN A 218 -10.09 -13.93 -5.46
CA GLN A 218 -9.11 -14.63 -4.65
C GLN A 218 -7.76 -14.67 -5.36
N GLY A 219 -6.70 -14.78 -4.58
CA GLY A 219 -5.39 -15.02 -5.14
C GLY A 219 -4.33 -15.28 -4.09
N VAL A 220 -3.21 -15.77 -4.59
CA VAL A 220 -2.03 -16.10 -3.81
C VAL A 220 -0.83 -15.41 -4.44
N ILE A 221 0.06 -14.87 -3.63
CA ILE A 221 1.40 -14.47 -4.07
C ILE A 221 2.45 -15.27 -3.30
N ILE A 222 3.43 -15.75 -4.05
CA ILE A 222 4.61 -16.44 -3.54
C ILE A 222 5.80 -15.52 -3.79
N GLU A 223 6.37 -14.97 -2.75
CA GLU A 223 7.57 -14.14 -2.83
C GLU A 223 8.81 -15.00 -2.59
N ASN A 224 9.48 -15.32 -3.67
CA ASN A 224 10.75 -16.05 -3.68
C ASN A 224 11.38 -15.95 -5.08
N LYS A 225 12.65 -15.55 -5.13
CA LYS A 225 13.37 -15.35 -6.37
C LYS A 225 13.53 -16.63 -7.18
N ASP A 226 13.88 -17.74 -6.54
CA ASP A 226 14.15 -19.01 -7.24
C ASP A 226 12.84 -19.59 -7.81
N VAL A 227 11.72 -19.45 -7.07
CA VAL A 227 10.39 -19.84 -7.57
C VAL A 227 9.99 -18.98 -8.78
N ALA A 228 10.18 -17.66 -8.67
CA ALA A 228 9.87 -16.74 -9.77
C ALA A 228 10.74 -17.04 -11.01
N GLU A 229 12.04 -17.22 -10.85
CA GLU A 229 12.96 -17.55 -11.92
C GLU A 229 12.59 -18.88 -12.60
N GLY A 230 12.34 -19.93 -11.83
CA GLY A 230 11.92 -21.24 -12.36
C GLY A 230 10.61 -21.14 -13.17
N MET A 231 9.63 -20.42 -12.65
CA MET A 231 8.36 -20.21 -13.36
C MET A 231 8.49 -19.36 -14.61
N ARG A 232 9.37 -18.35 -14.62
CA ARG A 232 9.70 -17.55 -15.82
C ARG A 232 10.39 -18.39 -16.87
N GLN A 233 11.31 -19.30 -16.50
CA GLN A 233 11.93 -20.23 -17.43
C GLN A 233 10.90 -21.15 -18.09
N ILE A 234 9.92 -21.67 -17.34
CA ILE A 234 8.81 -22.47 -17.88
C ILE A 234 7.98 -21.63 -18.87
N PHE A 235 7.67 -20.37 -18.52
CA PHE A 235 6.98 -19.47 -19.43
C PHE A 235 7.78 -19.26 -20.72
N ASP A 236 9.07 -19.01 -20.64
CA ASP A 236 9.93 -18.76 -21.81
C ASP A 236 10.05 -20.00 -22.73
N LEU A 237 10.05 -21.20 -22.19
CA LEU A 237 9.99 -22.45 -22.98
C LEU A 237 8.71 -22.52 -23.82
N VAL A 238 7.56 -22.16 -23.22
CA VAL A 238 6.28 -22.14 -23.93
C VAL A 238 6.22 -20.98 -24.92
N TRP A 239 6.70 -19.81 -24.53
CA TRP A 239 6.76 -18.60 -25.36
C TRP A 239 7.54 -18.85 -26.66
N LYS A 240 8.77 -19.34 -26.56
CA LYS A 240 9.65 -19.63 -27.71
C LYS A 240 9.06 -20.66 -28.68
N LYS A 241 8.26 -21.63 -28.17
CA LYS A 241 7.64 -22.65 -29.00
C LYS A 241 6.42 -22.12 -29.79
N LYS A 242 5.83 -21.01 -29.34
CA LYS A 242 4.57 -20.46 -29.87
C LYS A 242 4.76 -19.13 -30.61
N SER A 243 5.89 -18.41 -30.40
CA SER A 243 6.30 -17.23 -31.17
C SER A 243 6.98 -17.63 -32.48
#